data_4ba2cd5e094b84b4e0b54f1b077ccb39
#
_entry.id   4ba2cd5e094b84b4e0b54f1b077ccb39
#
_cell.length_a   1.000
_cell.length_b   1.000
_cell.length_c   1.000
_cell.angle_alpha   90.00
_cell.angle_beta   90.00
_cell.angle_gamma   90.00
#
_symmetry.space_group_name_H-M   'P 1'
#
loop_
_entity.id
_entity.type
_entity.pdbx_description
1 polymer ?
#
loop_
_entity_poly.entity_id
_entity_poly.type
_entity_poly.pdbx_seq_one_letter_code
_entity_poly.pdbx_strand_id
1 'polypeptide(L)' 'FGPFLSKEVSPVFVQKWQKEAEKLEFALGQIPEKNLEERQVLVDKIQAIKEVLHVSK' A
#
# COMPACT_ATOMS: atom_id res chain seq x y z
N PHE A 1 26.71 6.78 -3.08
CA PHE A 1 26.43 6.58 -3.07
C PHE A 1 25.45 6.35 -3.57
N GLY A 2 25.04 6.39 -3.63
CA GLY A 2 23.81 6.47 -4.29
C GLY A 2 23.12 5.22 -4.57
N PRO A 3 23.60 4.47 -5.40
CA PRO A 3 22.90 3.27 -5.84
C PRO A 3 22.53 2.34 -4.69
N PHE A 4 23.37 2.22 -3.76
CA PHE A 4 23.08 1.28 -2.70
C PHE A 4 21.95 1.77 -1.81
N LEU A 5 21.63 3.02 -1.95
CA LEU A 5 20.52 3.54 -1.17
C LEU A 5 19.23 2.84 -1.49
N SER A 6 19.06 2.52 -2.72
CA SER A 6 17.82 1.85 -3.12
C SER A 6 17.71 0.48 -2.47
N LYS A 7 18.81 -0.11 -2.15
CA LYS A 7 18.79 -1.39 -1.49
C LYS A 7 18.48 -1.25 -0.01
N GLU A 8 18.53 -0.05 0.44
CA GLU A 8 18.37 0.21 1.85
C GLU A 8 16.91 0.30 2.25
N VAL A 9 16.07 -0.38 1.56
CA VAL A 9 14.67 -0.44 1.95
C VAL A 9 14.62 -1.10 3.31
N SER A 10 14.47 -0.29 4.33
CA SER A 10 14.52 -0.82 5.68
C SER A 10 13.26 -1.61 6.00
N PRO A 11 13.35 -2.56 6.93
CA PRO A 11 12.17 -3.28 7.36
C PRO A 11 11.10 -2.35 7.91
N VAL A 12 11.50 -1.27 8.53
CA VAL A 12 10.55 -0.31 9.05
C VAL A 12 9.73 0.29 7.92
N PHE A 13 10.39 0.62 6.82
CA PHE A 13 9.71 1.17 5.66
C PHE A 13 8.66 0.18 5.14
N VAL A 14 9.06 -1.07 4.98
CA VAL A 14 8.15 -2.08 4.48
C VAL A 14 6.99 -2.30 5.44
N GLN A 15 7.29 -2.37 6.72
CA GLN A 15 6.24 -2.59 7.71
C GLN A 15 5.24 -1.46 7.71
N LYS A 16 5.73 -0.23 7.57
CA LYS A 16 4.84 0.91 7.56
C LYS A 16 3.84 0.82 6.42
N TRP A 17 4.33 0.49 5.24
CA TRP A 17 3.46 0.42 4.08
C TRP A 17 2.54 -0.79 4.14
N GLN A 18 3.02 -1.88 4.70
CA GLN A 18 2.15 -3.04 4.86
C GLN A 18 1.01 -2.74 5.81
N LYS A 19 1.29 -2.05 6.90
CA LYS A 19 0.23 -1.67 7.82
C LYS A 19 -0.76 -0.74 7.16
N GLU A 20 -0.25 0.18 6.36
CA GLU A 20 -1.12 1.10 5.66
C GLU A 20 -2.05 0.34 4.72
N ALA A 21 -1.50 -0.61 3.98
CA ALA A 21 -2.32 -1.39 3.06
C ALA A 21 -3.37 -2.20 3.81
N GLU A 22 -2.99 -2.78 4.93
CA GLU A 22 -3.95 -3.54 5.72
C GLU A 22 -5.07 -2.65 6.22
N LYS A 23 -4.72 -1.46 6.67
CA LYS A 23 -5.72 -0.52 7.14
C LYS A 23 -6.68 -0.16 6.03
N LEU A 24 -6.16 0.07 4.84
CA LEU A 24 -7.00 0.41 3.71
C LEU A 24 -7.89 -0.77 3.31
N GLU A 25 -7.34 -1.97 3.35
CA GLU A 25 -8.14 -3.15 3.02
C GLU A 25 -9.25 -3.35 4.04
N PHE A 26 -8.95 -3.11 5.29
CA PHE A 26 -9.99 -3.23 6.32
C PHE A 26 -11.09 -2.21 6.06
N ALA A 27 -10.72 -0.98 5.77
CA ALA A 27 -11.70 0.05 5.48
C ALA A 27 -12.51 -0.31 4.23
N LEU A 28 -11.84 -0.89 3.24
CA LEU A 28 -12.52 -1.29 2.02
C LEU A 28 -13.62 -2.30 2.32
N GLY A 29 -13.34 -3.21 3.23
CA GLY A 29 -14.33 -4.20 3.59
C GLY A 29 -15.53 -3.61 4.33
N GLN A 30 -15.35 -2.43 4.90
CA GLN A 30 -16.44 -1.77 5.60
C GLN A 30 -17.34 -0.98 4.67
N ILE A 31 -16.89 -0.71 3.47
CA ILE A 31 -17.65 0.11 2.55
C ILE A 31 -18.65 -0.77 1.80
N PRO A 32 -19.91 -0.35 1.71
CA PRO A 32 -20.90 -1.14 0.96
C PRO A 32 -20.50 -1.26 -0.51
N GLU A 33 -20.91 -2.34 -1.11
CA GLU A 33 -20.58 -2.58 -2.50
C GLU A 33 -21.15 -1.50 -3.42
N LYS A 34 -22.24 -0.89 -3.01
CA LYS A 34 -22.85 0.12 -3.85
C LYS A 34 -22.05 1.42 -3.86
N ASN A 35 -21.14 1.59 -2.93
CA ASN A 35 -20.29 2.78 -2.90
C ASN A 35 -19.06 2.53 -3.74
N LEU A 36 -19.25 2.41 -5.04
CA LEU A 36 -18.18 2.03 -5.93
C LEU A 36 -17.06 3.07 -5.96
N GLU A 37 -17.42 4.34 -5.86
CA GLU A 37 -16.43 5.39 -5.95
C GLU A 37 -15.45 5.31 -4.78
N GLU A 38 -16.00 5.16 -3.59
CA GLU A 38 -15.13 5.08 -2.42
C GLU A 38 -14.29 3.83 -2.45
N ARG A 39 -14.91 2.73 -2.85
CA ARG A 39 -14.17 1.49 -2.95
C ARG A 39 -13.04 1.61 -3.95
N GLN A 40 -13.30 2.28 -5.06
CA GLN A 40 -12.28 2.44 -6.08
C GLN A 40 -11.12 3.27 -5.57
N VAL A 41 -11.40 4.32 -4.80
CA VAL A 41 -10.34 5.14 -4.23
C VAL A 41 -9.42 4.29 -3.36
N LEU A 42 -10.01 3.47 -2.52
CA LEU A 42 -9.21 2.63 -1.64
C LEU A 42 -8.45 1.58 -2.42
N VAL A 43 -9.09 0.99 -3.41
CA VAL A 43 -8.42 -0.01 -4.23
C VAL A 43 -7.21 0.61 -4.93
N ASP A 44 -7.37 1.81 -5.44
CA ASP A 44 -6.26 2.48 -6.10
C ASP A 44 -5.10 2.69 -5.13
N LYS A 45 -5.42 3.12 -3.93
CA LYS A 45 -4.37 3.35 -2.94
C LYS A 45 -3.68 2.05 -2.56
N ILE A 46 -4.45 1.00 -2.37
CA ILE A 46 -3.88 -0.29 -2.01
C ILE A 46 -2.95 -0.78 -3.11
N GLN A 47 -3.38 -0.63 -4.34
CA GLN A 47 -2.54 -1.08 -5.45
C GLN A 47 -1.26 -0.27 -5.54
N ALA A 48 -1.35 1.03 -5.31
CA ALA A 48 -0.16 1.86 -5.33
C ALA A 48 0.83 1.39 -4.27
N ILE A 49 0.33 1.07 -3.09
CA ILE A 49 1.20 0.61 -2.03
C ILE A 49 1.83 -0.73 -2.39
N LYS A 50 1.04 -1.62 -2.95
CA LYS A 50 1.56 -2.91 -3.35
C LYS A 50 2.64 -2.79 -4.41
N GLU A 51 2.48 -1.84 -5.31
CA GLU A 51 3.50 -1.62 -6.32
C GLU A 51 4.78 -1.11 -5.69
N VAL A 52 4.66 -0.20 -4.73
CA VAL A 52 5.84 0.30 -4.04
C VAL A 52 6.57 -0.86 -3.37
N LEU A 53 5.84 -1.72 -2.69
CA LEU A 53 6.46 -2.84 -2.01
C LEU A 53 7.05 -3.83 -2.99
N HIS A 54 6.40 -4.02 -4.11
CA HIS A 54 6.89 -4.94 -5.13
C HIS A 54 8.18 -4.43 -5.74
N VAL A 55 8.22 -3.16 -6.06
CA VAL A 55 9.39 -2.57 -6.67
C VAL A 55 10.56 -2.55 -5.70
N SER A 56 10.26 -2.43 -4.43
CA SER A 56 11.32 -2.36 -3.43
C SER A 56 12.08 -3.67 -3.29
N LYS A 57 11.58 -4.70 -3.86
CA LYS A 57 12.31 -5.96 -3.79
C LYS A 57 13.44 -5.97 -4.78
#